data_6dd99c4d87462af561c46b6004b8840d
#
_entry.id   6dd99c4d87462af561c46b6004b8840d
#
_cell.length_a   1.000
_cell.length_b   1.000
_cell.length_c   1.000
_cell.angle_alpha   90.00
_cell.angle_beta   90.00
_cell.angle_gamma   90.00
#
_symmetry.space_group_name_H-M   'P 1'
#
loop_
_entity.id
_entity.type
_entity.pdbx_description
1 polymer ?
#
loop_
_entity_poly.entity_id
_entity_poly.type
_entity_poly.pdbx_seq_one_letter_code
_entity_poly.pdbx_strand_id
1 'polypeptide(L)'
;RTPSSAASDVYKRQPFAMGLGIGSATLDGVLYNQVSLRPEINIGKIGIGLDLVVYLDNEGNVRNEDWDIENDPGLLLDKILYIKYGSKVDPYWGKYGAIESMTLGYGGLMNNYSNMMEFPSVRRVGFNTGFNIGPVSGELFLSNIKDLSRGGTVTGLRLACKVSEDIPLSIGMNYITDGNMFSGLKDRDKDSYPDVFDDFPDDSTLWNDTDGDGWPDPGHGDSMIDSLIDVDADGDNIIDANESIDDIDLKATPFSLKNN
;
A
#
# COMPACT_ATOMS: atom_id res chain seq x y z
N ARG A 1 -12.60 -14.84 39.48
CA ARG A 1 -11.13 -15.05 39.43
C ARG A 1 -10.60 -14.15 38.30
N THR A 2 -9.99 -13.02 38.68
CA THR A 2 -9.22 -12.17 37.76
C THR A 2 -8.01 -12.95 37.27
N PRO A 3 -7.71 -12.97 35.95
CA PRO A 3 -6.46 -13.55 35.48
C PRO A 3 -5.29 -12.74 36.05
N SER A 4 -4.29 -13.44 36.51
CA SER A 4 -3.16 -12.87 37.25
C SER A 4 -2.45 -11.80 36.41
N SER A 5 -2.34 -10.61 36.97
CA SER A 5 -1.62 -9.46 36.39
C SER A 5 -0.14 -9.75 36.09
N ALA A 6 0.41 -10.81 36.62
CA ALA A 6 1.81 -11.23 36.45
C ALA A 6 2.15 -11.66 35.00
N ALA A 7 1.24 -12.36 34.30
CA ALA A 7 1.50 -12.81 32.93
C ALA A 7 1.47 -11.65 31.93
N SER A 8 0.62 -10.64 32.18
CA SER A 8 0.56 -9.42 31.37
C SER A 8 1.78 -8.52 31.57
N ASP A 9 2.40 -8.55 32.75
CA ASP A 9 3.54 -7.70 33.09
C ASP A 9 4.87 -8.25 32.56
N VAL A 10 4.99 -9.58 32.39
CA VAL A 10 6.18 -10.21 31.82
C VAL A 10 6.29 -9.92 30.33
N TYR A 11 5.17 -9.90 29.58
CA TYR A 11 5.19 -9.53 28.16
C TYR A 11 5.52 -8.05 27.92
N LYS A 12 5.23 -7.17 28.88
CA LYS A 12 5.55 -5.73 28.80
C LYS A 12 7.02 -5.42 29.03
N ARG A 13 7.85 -6.37 29.43
CA ARG A 13 9.24 -6.13 29.83
C ARG A 13 10.27 -6.83 28.97
N GLN A 14 9.93 -7.31 27.78
CA GLN A 14 10.98 -7.76 26.87
C GLN A 14 11.60 -6.53 26.17
N PRO A 15 12.83 -6.16 26.56
CA PRO A 15 13.50 -4.99 25.96
C PRO A 15 13.92 -5.26 24.50
N PHE A 16 13.77 -6.49 24.05
CA PHE A 16 14.22 -6.94 22.74
C PHE A 16 13.34 -8.06 22.21
N ALA A 17 12.82 -7.89 20.99
CA ALA A 17 12.18 -8.94 20.20
C ALA A 17 12.96 -9.06 18.87
N MET A 18 13.05 -10.24 18.30
CA MET A 18 13.81 -10.47 17.07
C MET A 18 13.05 -11.41 16.14
N GLY A 19 12.87 -10.98 14.89
CA GLY A 19 12.48 -11.83 13.77
C GLY A 19 13.70 -12.26 12.97
N LEU A 20 13.70 -13.50 12.49
CA LEU A 20 14.69 -14.04 11.54
C LEU A 20 13.98 -14.43 10.26
N GLY A 21 14.47 -13.95 9.13
CA GLY A 21 14.03 -14.34 7.79
C GLY A 21 15.18 -14.89 6.97
N ILE A 22 14.90 -15.93 6.17
CA ILE A 22 15.84 -16.49 5.20
C ILE A 22 15.10 -16.58 3.87
N GLY A 23 15.74 -16.17 2.78
CA GLY A 23 15.16 -16.16 1.46
C GLY A 23 16.20 -16.00 0.37
N SER A 24 15.75 -15.65 -0.82
CA SER A 24 16.59 -15.24 -1.94
C SER A 24 16.00 -14.01 -2.60
N ALA A 25 16.86 -13.16 -3.16
CA ALA A 25 16.46 -11.96 -3.91
C ALA A 25 17.35 -11.81 -5.14
N THR A 26 16.78 -11.35 -6.23
CA THR A 26 17.55 -10.96 -7.43
C THR A 26 17.72 -9.45 -7.41
N LEU A 27 18.96 -8.99 -7.31
CA LEU A 27 19.34 -7.58 -7.31
C LEU A 27 20.28 -7.35 -8.49
N ASP A 28 19.97 -6.36 -9.31
CA ASP A 28 20.76 -6.01 -10.51
C ASP A 28 21.05 -7.21 -11.43
N GLY A 29 20.09 -8.17 -11.51
CA GLY A 29 20.21 -9.40 -12.30
C GLY A 29 21.03 -10.51 -11.66
N VAL A 30 21.57 -10.30 -10.44
CA VAL A 30 22.34 -11.30 -9.68
C VAL A 30 21.47 -11.89 -8.57
N LEU A 31 21.47 -13.23 -8.45
CA LEU A 31 20.78 -13.93 -7.38
C LEU A 31 21.61 -13.95 -6.10
N TYR A 32 21.02 -13.47 -5.01
CA TYR A 32 21.61 -13.49 -3.68
C TYR A 32 20.79 -14.34 -2.72
N ASN A 33 21.45 -15.01 -1.78
CA ASN A 33 20.81 -15.55 -0.60
C ASN A 33 20.63 -14.43 0.42
N GLN A 34 19.42 -14.29 0.96
CA GLN A 34 19.06 -13.22 1.89
C GLN A 34 18.93 -13.77 3.30
N VAL A 35 19.58 -13.13 4.25
CA VAL A 35 19.35 -13.33 5.69
C VAL A 35 18.90 -11.99 6.27
N SER A 36 17.73 -11.95 6.88
CA SER A 36 17.18 -10.76 7.52
C SER A 36 17.00 -10.96 9.01
N LEU A 37 17.45 -9.99 9.79
CA LEU A 37 17.22 -9.88 11.22
C LEU A 37 16.36 -8.66 11.48
N ARG A 38 15.24 -8.84 12.18
CA ARG A 38 14.30 -7.76 12.51
C ARG A 38 14.20 -7.59 14.02
N PRO A 39 15.22 -6.99 14.65
CA PRO A 39 15.16 -6.69 16.07
C PRO A 39 14.23 -5.51 16.34
N GLU A 40 13.49 -5.58 17.45
CA GLU A 40 12.81 -4.43 18.03
C GLU A 40 13.50 -4.04 19.32
N ILE A 41 13.93 -2.77 19.40
CA ILE A 41 14.56 -2.17 20.57
C ILE A 41 13.52 -1.29 21.26
N ASN A 42 13.22 -1.59 22.52
CA ASN A 42 12.25 -0.84 23.31
C ASN A 42 12.96 0.01 24.37
N ILE A 43 12.72 1.32 24.34
CA ILE A 43 13.24 2.32 25.27
C ILE A 43 12.04 3.01 25.93
N GLY A 44 11.60 2.54 27.08
CA GLY A 44 10.40 3.02 27.75
C GLY A 44 9.15 2.74 26.90
N LYS A 45 8.48 3.78 26.43
CA LYS A 45 7.30 3.67 25.53
C LYS A 45 7.65 3.73 24.05
N ILE A 46 8.90 4.01 23.71
CA ILE A 46 9.37 4.08 22.32
C ILE A 46 9.91 2.72 21.93
N GLY A 47 9.43 2.18 20.80
CA GLY A 47 9.98 0.99 20.15
C GLY A 47 10.50 1.35 18.76
N ILE A 48 11.67 0.83 18.41
CA ILE A 48 12.30 1.00 17.11
C ILE A 48 12.50 -0.39 16.53
N GLY A 49 11.80 -0.69 15.45
CA GLY A 49 12.01 -1.89 14.65
C GLY A 49 13.05 -1.66 13.59
N LEU A 50 14.02 -2.56 13.48
CA LEU A 50 15.05 -2.51 12.46
C LEU A 50 14.85 -3.63 11.45
N ASP A 51 15.38 -3.45 10.23
CA ASP A 51 15.48 -4.47 9.20
C ASP A 51 16.94 -4.56 8.75
N LEU A 52 17.63 -5.51 9.35
CA LEU A 52 19.05 -5.77 9.08
C LEU A 52 19.14 -6.92 8.08
N VAL A 53 19.28 -6.59 6.82
CA VAL A 53 19.37 -7.56 5.73
C VAL A 53 20.80 -7.69 5.26
N VAL A 54 21.26 -8.93 5.11
CA VAL A 54 22.55 -9.29 4.51
C VAL A 54 22.28 -10.13 3.28
N TYR A 55 22.84 -9.73 2.15
CA TYR A 55 22.80 -10.46 0.90
C TYR A 55 24.12 -11.16 0.68
N LEU A 56 24.06 -12.46 0.41
CA LEU A 56 25.21 -13.33 0.18
C LEU A 56 25.15 -13.84 -1.25
N ASP A 57 26.25 -13.70 -2.00
CA ASP A 57 26.38 -14.30 -3.32
C ASP A 57 26.51 -15.84 -3.25
N ASN A 58 26.65 -16.50 -4.38
CA ASN A 58 26.79 -17.96 -4.46
C ASN A 58 28.11 -18.48 -3.85
N GLU A 59 29.07 -17.60 -3.64
CA GLU A 59 30.37 -17.90 -3.03
C GLU A 59 30.35 -17.61 -1.52
N GLY A 60 29.28 -16.98 -1.00
CA GLY A 60 29.09 -16.62 0.40
C GLY A 60 29.68 -15.24 0.76
N ASN A 61 30.05 -14.42 -0.24
CA ASN A 61 30.52 -13.07 0.03
C ASN A 61 29.33 -12.13 0.28
N VAL A 62 29.50 -11.20 1.22
CA VAL A 62 28.49 -10.20 1.55
C VAL A 62 28.47 -9.09 0.50
N ARG A 63 27.28 -8.68 0.04
CA ARG A 63 27.12 -7.47 -0.76
C ARG A 63 27.33 -6.25 0.15
N ASN A 64 28.45 -5.57 -0.04
CA ASN A 64 28.86 -4.47 0.84
C ASN A 64 28.12 -3.15 0.56
N GLU A 65 27.58 -2.95 -0.62
CA GLU A 65 26.88 -1.72 -1.03
C GLU A 65 25.76 -1.32 -0.08
N ASP A 66 25.05 -2.30 0.49
CA ASP A 66 23.95 -2.06 1.45
C ASP A 66 24.43 -1.68 2.85
N TRP A 67 25.73 -1.76 3.12
CA TRP A 67 26.36 -1.56 4.43
C TRP A 67 27.49 -0.54 4.42
N ASP A 68 27.69 0.18 3.32
CA ASP A 68 28.71 1.23 3.20
C ASP A 68 28.29 2.53 3.89
N ILE A 69 28.09 2.43 5.21
CA ILE A 69 27.62 3.52 6.08
C ILE A 69 28.65 4.65 6.17
N GLU A 70 29.93 4.35 5.93
CA GLU A 70 30.98 5.37 5.96
C GLU A 70 30.83 6.37 4.82
N ASN A 71 30.48 5.89 3.61
CA ASN A 71 30.30 6.75 2.44
C ASN A 71 28.86 7.25 2.30
N ASP A 72 27.86 6.47 2.76
CA ASP A 72 26.44 6.87 2.78
C ASP A 72 25.80 6.64 4.15
N PRO A 73 25.84 7.63 5.06
CA PRO A 73 25.17 7.54 6.35
C PRO A 73 23.63 7.40 6.25
N GLY A 74 23.04 7.72 5.08
CA GLY A 74 21.62 7.56 4.81
C GLY A 74 21.16 6.10 4.88
N LEU A 75 22.05 5.16 4.58
CA LEU A 75 21.80 3.72 4.69
C LEU A 75 21.36 3.27 6.10
N LEU A 76 21.76 4.00 7.15
CA LEU A 76 21.28 3.73 8.51
C LEU A 76 19.77 3.98 8.66
N LEU A 77 19.25 5.01 7.99
CA LEU A 77 17.81 5.33 8.03
C LEU A 77 17.01 4.26 7.29
N ASP A 78 17.61 3.66 6.26
CA ASP A 78 16.99 2.57 5.53
C ASP A 78 16.89 1.27 6.36
N LYS A 79 17.69 1.14 7.40
CA LYS A 79 17.59 0.01 8.34
C LYS A 79 16.46 0.18 9.36
N ILE A 80 15.86 1.36 9.49
CA ILE A 80 14.72 1.58 10.37
C ILE A 80 13.44 1.14 9.67
N LEU A 81 12.83 0.06 10.14
CA LEU A 81 11.60 -0.46 9.60
C LEU A 81 10.38 0.35 10.08
N TYR A 82 10.34 0.65 11.38
CA TYR A 82 9.31 1.48 11.99
C TYR A 82 9.77 2.10 13.32
N ILE A 83 9.06 3.13 13.72
CA ILE A 83 9.14 3.71 15.06
C ILE A 83 7.72 3.67 15.65
N LYS A 84 7.59 3.23 16.90
CA LYS A 84 6.32 3.24 17.62
C LYS A 84 6.45 3.94 18.98
N TYR A 85 5.34 4.48 19.44
CA TYR A 85 5.17 5.04 20.79
C TYR A 85 3.91 4.44 21.42
N GLY A 86 4.06 3.88 22.61
CA GLY A 86 2.95 3.29 23.35
C GLY A 86 2.32 2.06 22.65
N SER A 87 1.12 1.74 23.06
CA SER A 87 0.29 0.65 22.56
C SER A 87 -1.16 1.07 22.47
N LYS A 88 -1.99 0.34 21.72
CA LYS A 88 -3.43 0.65 21.53
C LYS A 88 -4.24 0.78 22.82
N VAL A 89 -3.71 0.39 23.97
CA VAL A 89 -4.35 0.54 25.29
C VAL A 89 -3.88 1.78 26.07
N ASP A 90 -2.79 2.42 25.59
CA ASP A 90 -2.29 3.66 26.21
C ASP A 90 -3.20 4.86 25.86
N PRO A 91 -3.20 5.92 26.68
CA PRO A 91 -3.93 7.14 26.39
C PRO A 91 -3.61 7.74 25.02
N TYR A 92 -2.36 7.65 24.61
CA TYR A 92 -1.88 8.04 23.29
C TYR A 92 -0.88 6.99 22.80
N TRP A 93 -0.98 6.67 21.52
CA TRP A 93 -0.09 5.73 20.88
C TRP A 93 0.07 6.05 19.39
N GLY A 94 1.14 5.54 18.78
CA GLY A 94 1.35 5.72 17.35
C GLY A 94 2.45 4.82 16.82
N LYS A 95 2.39 4.52 15.52
CA LYS A 95 3.40 3.78 14.75
C LYS A 95 3.60 4.47 13.41
N TYR A 96 4.84 4.68 13.05
CA TYR A 96 5.28 5.26 11.79
C TYR A 96 6.22 4.30 11.08
N GLY A 97 6.04 4.05 9.79
CA GLY A 97 6.84 3.14 8.98
C GLY A 97 6.09 1.91 8.53
N ALA A 98 6.68 0.75 8.67
CA ALA A 98 6.07 -0.53 8.29
C ALA A 98 4.92 -0.90 9.22
N ILE A 99 3.79 -1.27 8.63
CA ILE A 99 2.59 -1.73 9.31
C ILE A 99 2.30 -3.14 8.83
N GLU A 100 2.62 -4.13 9.66
CA GLU A 100 2.55 -5.56 9.29
C GLU A 100 1.17 -6.15 9.48
N SER A 101 0.40 -5.67 10.45
CA SER A 101 -0.90 -6.23 10.79
C SER A 101 -1.74 -5.14 11.45
N MET A 102 -2.63 -4.53 10.70
CA MET A 102 -3.50 -3.48 11.18
C MET A 102 -4.96 -3.91 11.07
N THR A 103 -5.67 -3.79 12.17
CA THR A 103 -7.10 -4.03 12.24
C THR A 103 -7.77 -2.79 12.78
N LEU A 104 -8.72 -2.22 12.03
CA LEU A 104 -9.49 -1.05 12.42
C LEU A 104 -10.75 -1.50 13.19
N GLY A 105 -10.81 -1.11 14.45
CA GLY A 105 -11.91 -1.49 15.32
C GLY A 105 -12.04 -2.99 15.51
N TYR A 106 -13.18 -3.55 15.13
CA TYR A 106 -13.46 -4.99 15.20
C TYR A 106 -13.13 -5.74 13.90
N GLY A 107 -12.52 -5.09 12.92
CA GLY A 107 -12.09 -5.71 11.67
C GLY A 107 -13.18 -5.88 10.61
N GLY A 108 -14.34 -5.25 10.78
CA GLY A 108 -15.44 -5.37 9.81
C GLY A 108 -15.16 -4.74 8.45
N LEU A 109 -14.38 -3.64 8.42
CA LEU A 109 -13.98 -2.97 7.18
C LEU A 109 -12.50 -3.24 6.84
N MET A 110 -11.62 -3.30 7.84
CA MET A 110 -10.20 -3.55 7.65
C MET A 110 -9.71 -4.50 8.73
N ASN A 111 -9.18 -5.64 8.31
CA ASN A 111 -8.66 -6.67 9.19
C ASN A 111 -7.33 -7.21 8.66
N ASN A 112 -6.33 -7.22 9.52
CA ASN A 112 -4.98 -7.72 9.23
C ASN A 112 -4.34 -7.08 7.98
N TYR A 113 -4.56 -5.79 7.76
CA TYR A 113 -3.96 -5.06 6.66
C TYR A 113 -2.44 -4.92 6.87
N SER A 114 -1.69 -5.05 5.79
CA SER A 114 -0.24 -4.82 5.76
C SER A 114 0.14 -3.89 4.60
N ASN A 115 0.99 -2.90 4.86
CA ASN A 115 1.60 -2.10 3.80
C ASN A 115 2.95 -2.67 3.33
N MET A 116 3.30 -3.90 3.79
CA MET A 116 4.54 -4.58 3.48
C MET A 116 4.38 -5.71 2.47
N MET A 117 3.28 -5.78 1.74
CA MET A 117 3.01 -6.88 0.78
C MET A 117 4.08 -6.96 -0.33
N GLU A 118 4.61 -5.82 -0.74
CA GLU A 118 5.62 -5.71 -1.81
C GLU A 118 7.05 -5.51 -1.27
N PHE A 119 7.21 -5.55 0.06
CA PHE A 119 8.52 -5.42 0.69
C PHE A 119 9.39 -6.65 0.38
N PRO A 120 10.69 -6.51 0.06
CA PRO A 120 11.51 -5.29 0.12
C PRO A 120 11.48 -4.43 -1.15
N SER A 121 10.89 -4.89 -2.25
CA SER A 121 10.91 -4.21 -3.55
C SER A 121 10.29 -2.81 -3.49
N VAL A 122 9.16 -2.69 -2.76
CA VAL A 122 8.51 -1.40 -2.52
C VAL A 122 8.41 -1.16 -1.02
N ARG A 123 9.02 -0.07 -0.56
CA ARG A 123 8.96 0.36 0.84
C ARG A 123 7.91 1.44 1.03
N ARG A 124 6.78 1.07 1.60
CA ARG A 124 5.71 2.00 1.97
C ARG A 124 5.88 2.46 3.41
N VAL A 125 5.62 3.74 3.66
CA VAL A 125 5.73 4.36 4.97
C VAL A 125 4.34 4.72 5.47
N GLY A 126 3.78 3.86 6.29
CA GLY A 126 2.46 4.06 6.88
C GLY A 126 2.49 4.88 8.17
N PHE A 127 1.32 5.30 8.60
CA PHE A 127 1.11 5.96 9.88
C PHE A 127 -0.16 5.43 10.52
N ASN A 128 -0.06 4.96 11.76
CA ASN A 128 -1.20 4.54 12.55
C ASN A 128 -1.08 5.15 13.94
N THR A 129 -2.08 5.91 14.35
CA THR A 129 -2.09 6.58 15.65
C THR A 129 -3.48 6.57 16.25
N GLY A 130 -3.55 6.71 17.55
CA GLY A 130 -4.83 6.81 18.23
C GLY A 130 -4.72 7.32 19.66
N PHE A 131 -5.89 7.47 20.24
CA PHE A 131 -6.04 7.92 21.62
C PHE A 131 -7.17 7.16 22.34
N ASN A 132 -7.04 7.10 23.66
CA ASN A 132 -8.05 6.58 24.58
C ASN A 132 -8.17 7.56 25.75
N ILE A 133 -9.18 8.42 25.74
CA ILE A 133 -9.38 9.47 26.75
C ILE A 133 -10.77 9.29 27.36
N GLY A 134 -10.80 8.82 28.61
CA GLY A 134 -12.05 8.50 29.30
C GLY A 134 -12.90 7.51 28.50
N PRO A 135 -14.17 7.82 28.19
CA PRO A 135 -15.03 6.93 27.43
C PRO A 135 -14.76 6.95 25.90
N VAL A 136 -13.99 7.93 25.41
CA VAL A 136 -13.80 8.15 23.96
C VAL A 136 -12.47 7.57 23.50
N SER A 137 -12.49 6.90 22.36
CA SER A 137 -11.29 6.43 21.67
C SER A 137 -11.36 6.79 20.18
N GLY A 138 -10.19 7.10 19.62
CA GLY A 138 -10.04 7.40 18.20
C GLY A 138 -8.82 6.73 17.62
N GLU A 139 -8.87 6.44 16.32
CA GLU A 139 -7.76 5.87 15.57
C GLU A 139 -7.73 6.46 14.16
N LEU A 140 -6.55 6.84 13.69
CA LEU A 140 -6.25 7.27 12.32
C LEU A 140 -5.22 6.31 11.74
N PHE A 141 -5.47 5.90 10.52
CA PHE A 141 -4.58 5.05 9.74
C PHE A 141 -4.33 5.64 8.34
N LEU A 142 -3.08 5.63 7.91
CA LEU A 142 -2.63 5.96 6.55
C LEU A 142 -1.70 4.85 6.07
N SER A 143 -1.98 4.25 4.92
CA SER A 143 -1.18 3.13 4.39
C SER A 143 0.20 3.55 3.91
N ASN A 144 0.31 4.73 3.28
CA ASN A 144 1.55 5.29 2.78
C ASN A 144 1.48 6.83 2.77
N ILE A 145 2.26 7.47 3.63
CA ILE A 145 2.28 8.94 3.73
C ILE A 145 2.83 9.60 2.44
N LYS A 146 3.72 8.92 1.73
CA LYS A 146 4.32 9.45 0.50
C LYS A 146 3.29 9.67 -0.61
N ASP A 147 2.22 8.89 -0.63
CA ASP A 147 1.16 8.97 -1.64
C ASP A 147 0.00 9.87 -1.22
N LEU A 148 0.06 10.48 -0.04
CA LEU A 148 -1.02 11.34 0.47
C LEU A 148 -1.30 12.51 -0.47
N SER A 149 -0.27 13.11 -1.05
CA SER A 149 -0.40 14.20 -2.02
C SER A 149 -0.93 13.76 -3.39
N ARG A 150 -0.85 12.46 -3.68
CA ARG A 150 -1.31 11.85 -4.94
C ARG A 150 -2.69 11.20 -4.81
N GLY A 151 -3.32 11.28 -3.62
CA GLY A 151 -4.60 10.64 -3.34
C GLY A 151 -4.53 9.10 -3.16
N GLY A 152 -3.35 8.49 -3.31
CA GLY A 152 -3.15 7.05 -3.33
C GLY A 152 -2.99 6.37 -1.97
N THR A 153 -3.35 7.04 -0.88
CA THR A 153 -3.24 6.49 0.47
C THR A 153 -4.56 5.92 0.93
N VAL A 154 -4.59 4.63 1.27
CA VAL A 154 -5.73 4.07 2.02
C VAL A 154 -5.77 4.75 3.38
N THR A 155 -6.87 5.45 3.65
CA THR A 155 -7.10 6.20 4.89
C THR A 155 -8.19 5.52 5.70
N GLY A 156 -7.91 5.21 6.96
CA GLY A 156 -8.85 4.65 7.91
C GLY A 156 -9.06 5.59 9.10
N LEU A 157 -10.31 5.84 9.47
CA LEU A 157 -10.70 6.59 10.64
C LEU A 157 -11.63 5.76 11.51
N ARG A 158 -11.45 5.85 12.83
CA ARG A 158 -12.35 5.28 13.81
C ARG A 158 -12.58 6.26 14.94
N LEU A 159 -13.84 6.37 15.35
CA LEU A 159 -14.24 7.00 16.62
C LEU A 159 -15.16 6.04 17.35
N ALA A 160 -14.97 5.88 18.64
CA ALA A 160 -15.83 5.06 19.48
C ALA A 160 -15.98 5.66 20.87
N CYS A 161 -17.14 5.40 21.46
CA CYS A 161 -17.48 5.86 22.81
C CYS A 161 -18.06 4.70 23.62
N LYS A 162 -17.56 4.49 24.82
CA LYS A 162 -18.19 3.59 25.81
C LYS A 162 -19.45 4.24 26.32
N VAL A 163 -20.55 3.50 26.30
CA VAL A 163 -21.87 4.02 26.72
C VAL A 163 -21.92 4.21 28.25
N SER A 164 -21.29 3.29 29.00
CA SER A 164 -21.21 3.32 30.45
C SER A 164 -19.97 2.54 30.92
N GLU A 165 -19.49 2.80 32.12
CA GLU A 165 -18.46 1.99 32.76
C GLU A 165 -18.98 0.64 33.26
N ASP A 166 -20.26 0.58 33.63
CA ASP A 166 -20.93 -0.62 34.18
C ASP A 166 -21.38 -1.58 33.09
N ILE A 167 -21.60 -1.10 31.86
CA ILE A 167 -22.08 -1.91 30.74
C ILE A 167 -20.95 -2.01 29.71
N PRO A 168 -20.50 -3.23 29.35
CA PRO A 168 -19.43 -3.41 28.37
C PRO A 168 -19.93 -3.15 26.93
N LEU A 169 -20.59 -2.01 26.72
CA LEU A 169 -21.11 -1.56 25.43
C LEU A 169 -20.36 -0.35 24.94
N SER A 170 -19.85 -0.43 23.73
CA SER A 170 -19.24 0.69 23.01
C SER A 170 -19.95 0.88 21.67
N ILE A 171 -20.21 2.12 21.33
CA ILE A 171 -20.73 2.51 20.01
C ILE A 171 -19.60 3.21 19.27
N GLY A 172 -19.39 2.84 18.02
CA GLY A 172 -18.33 3.43 17.22
C GLY A 172 -18.65 3.44 15.74
N MET A 173 -17.99 4.35 15.02
CA MET A 173 -18.05 4.48 13.58
C MET A 173 -16.65 4.26 13.02
N ASN A 174 -16.56 3.54 11.91
CA ASN A 174 -15.36 3.37 11.11
C ASN A 174 -15.61 3.94 9.72
N TYR A 175 -14.61 4.61 9.18
CA TYR A 175 -14.60 5.10 7.81
C TYR A 175 -13.29 4.68 7.16
N ILE A 176 -13.35 4.17 5.92
CA ILE A 176 -12.18 3.83 5.13
C ILE A 176 -12.40 4.40 3.73
N THR A 177 -11.36 4.98 3.17
CA THR A 177 -11.32 5.44 1.79
C THR A 177 -9.98 5.09 1.17
N ASP A 178 -10.03 4.73 -0.11
CA ASP A 178 -8.89 4.70 -1.00
C ASP A 178 -9.17 5.71 -2.10
N GLY A 179 -8.37 6.76 -2.14
CA GLY A 179 -8.54 7.85 -3.10
C GLY A 179 -7.96 7.55 -4.48
N ASN A 180 -7.08 6.56 -4.57
CA ASN A 180 -6.47 6.10 -5.82
C ASN A 180 -6.12 4.62 -5.72
N MET A 181 -7.06 3.76 -6.13
CA MET A 181 -6.91 2.30 -6.11
C MET A 181 -5.78 1.81 -7.03
N PHE A 182 -5.35 2.63 -7.98
CA PHE A 182 -4.28 2.31 -8.93
C PHE A 182 -2.88 2.72 -8.45
N SER A 183 -2.80 3.41 -7.31
CA SER A 183 -1.52 3.80 -6.71
C SER A 183 -0.65 2.58 -6.40
N GLY A 184 0.46 2.47 -7.08
CA GLY A 184 1.40 1.34 -6.94
C GLY A 184 1.43 0.41 -8.13
N LEU A 185 0.49 0.55 -9.07
CA LEU A 185 0.63 -0.04 -10.40
C LEU A 185 1.61 0.83 -11.22
N LYS A 186 2.27 0.18 -12.17
CA LYS A 186 3.16 0.88 -13.09
C LYS A 186 2.32 1.73 -14.05
N ASP A 187 2.71 2.98 -14.21
CA ASP A 187 2.11 3.98 -15.07
C ASP A 187 3.27 4.77 -15.68
N ARG A 188 3.58 4.50 -16.95
CA ARG A 188 4.78 4.99 -17.64
C ARG A 188 4.68 6.43 -18.02
N ASP A 189 3.56 6.84 -18.56
CA ASP A 189 3.33 8.17 -19.08
C ASP A 189 2.70 9.14 -18.08
N LYS A 190 2.20 8.58 -16.92
CA LYS A 190 1.69 9.29 -15.76
C LYS A 190 0.37 10.05 -16.01
N ASP A 191 -0.47 9.49 -16.83
CA ASP A 191 -1.80 10.02 -17.11
C ASP A 191 -2.86 9.62 -16.05
N SER A 192 -2.49 8.73 -15.11
CA SER A 192 -3.30 8.15 -14.04
C SER A 192 -4.01 6.84 -14.42
N TYR A 193 -3.79 6.33 -15.61
CA TYR A 193 -4.16 4.99 -16.03
C TYR A 193 -2.91 4.09 -15.97
N PRO A 194 -2.91 3.03 -15.16
CA PRO A 194 -1.78 2.11 -15.13
C PRO A 194 -1.61 1.34 -16.42
N ASP A 195 -0.35 1.01 -16.79
CA ASP A 195 0.03 0.24 -17.98
C ASP A 195 -0.82 -1.02 -18.25
N VAL A 196 -1.42 -1.61 -17.20
CA VAL A 196 -2.26 -2.83 -17.33
C VAL A 196 -3.70 -2.55 -17.71
N PHE A 197 -4.13 -1.29 -17.62
CA PHE A 197 -5.47 -0.82 -17.98
C PHE A 197 -5.42 0.26 -19.05
N ASP A 198 -4.27 0.48 -19.63
CA ASP A 198 -3.97 1.51 -20.59
C ASP A 198 -3.54 0.87 -21.91
N ASP A 199 -4.30 1.10 -22.95
CA ASP A 199 -4.02 0.58 -24.28
C ASP A 199 -2.90 1.39 -24.97
N PHE A 200 -2.61 2.62 -24.47
CA PHE A 200 -1.56 3.54 -24.99
C PHE A 200 -0.54 3.92 -23.90
N PRO A 201 0.14 2.99 -23.24
CA PRO A 201 0.90 3.23 -22.01
C PRO A 201 2.16 4.09 -22.15
N ASP A 202 2.41 4.67 -23.28
CA ASP A 202 3.50 5.60 -23.58
C ASP A 202 2.99 7.00 -24.04
N ASP A 203 1.65 7.21 -24.07
CA ASP A 203 1.03 8.47 -24.51
C ASP A 203 0.01 8.98 -23.49
N SER A 204 0.42 9.94 -22.66
CA SER A 204 -0.37 10.50 -21.55
C SER A 204 -1.66 11.24 -21.96
N THR A 205 -2.01 11.25 -23.23
CA THR A 205 -3.25 11.84 -23.73
C THR A 205 -4.30 10.80 -24.11
N LEU A 206 -3.92 9.53 -24.15
CA LEU A 206 -4.72 8.40 -24.61
C LEU A 206 -4.66 7.27 -23.60
N TRP A 207 -5.76 6.54 -23.40
CA TRP A 207 -5.78 5.39 -22.47
C TRP A 207 -6.73 4.26 -22.85
N ASN A 208 -7.62 4.44 -23.84
CA ASN A 208 -8.62 3.44 -24.17
C ASN A 208 -8.75 3.19 -25.67
N ASP A 209 -8.77 1.92 -26.05
CA ASP A 209 -8.98 1.39 -27.40
C ASP A 209 -9.87 0.14 -27.26
N THR A 210 -11.20 0.34 -27.35
CA THR A 210 -12.18 -0.70 -26.98
C THR A 210 -12.18 -1.87 -27.97
N ASP A 211 -12.01 -1.61 -29.26
CA ASP A 211 -12.04 -2.63 -30.30
C ASP A 211 -10.65 -3.22 -30.61
N GLY A 212 -9.58 -2.52 -30.20
CA GLY A 212 -8.20 -3.00 -30.30
C GLY A 212 -7.59 -2.82 -31.67
N ASP A 213 -8.04 -1.83 -32.43
CA ASP A 213 -7.51 -1.56 -33.77
C ASP A 213 -6.26 -0.67 -33.77
N GLY A 214 -5.92 -0.08 -32.63
CA GLY A 214 -4.76 0.78 -32.42
C GLY A 214 -5.07 2.27 -32.49
N TRP A 215 -6.32 2.65 -32.64
CA TRP A 215 -6.81 4.01 -32.57
C TRP A 215 -7.56 4.25 -31.25
N PRO A 216 -7.47 5.46 -30.68
CA PRO A 216 -8.14 5.72 -29.39
C PRO A 216 -9.63 5.93 -29.55
N ASP A 217 -10.40 5.51 -28.56
CA ASP A 217 -11.84 5.73 -28.47
C ASP A 217 -12.24 7.21 -28.43
N PRO A 218 -13.46 7.57 -28.87
CA PRO A 218 -13.99 8.93 -28.79
C PRO A 218 -14.09 9.46 -27.35
N GLY A 219 -13.64 10.69 -27.13
CA GLY A 219 -13.91 11.41 -25.87
C GLY A 219 -12.75 11.64 -24.95
N HIS A 220 -11.51 11.42 -25.39
CA HIS A 220 -10.28 11.63 -24.59
C HIS A 220 -9.83 13.10 -24.47
N GLY A 221 -10.68 14.06 -24.81
CA GLY A 221 -10.55 15.44 -24.32
C GLY A 221 -9.64 16.38 -25.08
N ASP A 222 -8.90 15.96 -26.08
CA ASP A 222 -8.17 16.85 -26.98
C ASP A 222 -8.91 16.96 -28.32
N SER A 223 -9.41 18.16 -28.63
CA SER A 223 -10.13 18.41 -29.85
C SER A 223 -9.30 18.27 -31.16
N MET A 224 -7.98 18.17 -31.06
CA MET A 224 -7.09 17.81 -32.17
C MET A 224 -7.04 16.29 -32.37
N ILE A 225 -7.16 15.51 -31.31
CA ILE A 225 -7.18 14.05 -31.32
C ILE A 225 -8.55 13.54 -31.75
N ASP A 226 -9.64 14.22 -31.36
CA ASP A 226 -11.01 13.89 -31.78
C ASP A 226 -11.19 13.79 -33.32
N SER A 227 -10.29 14.37 -34.11
CA SER A 227 -10.28 14.22 -35.55
C SER A 227 -9.57 12.98 -36.08
N LEU A 228 -8.86 12.26 -35.21
CA LEU A 228 -8.12 11.01 -35.46
C LEU A 228 -8.75 9.80 -34.76
N ILE A 229 -9.84 10.04 -34.04
CA ILE A 229 -10.53 9.02 -33.27
C ILE A 229 -11.28 8.08 -34.22
N ASP A 230 -11.09 6.82 -34.00
CA ASP A 230 -11.87 5.79 -34.64
C ASP A 230 -13.33 5.82 -34.16
N VAL A 231 -14.21 5.74 -35.12
CA VAL A 231 -15.66 5.57 -34.94
C VAL A 231 -16.14 4.26 -35.54
N ASP A 232 -15.28 3.24 -35.54
CA ASP A 232 -15.57 1.85 -35.93
C ASP A 232 -15.65 1.00 -34.66
N ALA A 233 -16.81 0.99 -34.03
CA ALA A 233 -17.03 0.40 -32.70
C ALA A 233 -17.04 -1.15 -32.71
N ASP A 234 -17.19 -1.79 -33.85
CA ASP A 234 -17.23 -3.25 -33.97
C ASP A 234 -15.95 -3.83 -34.61
N GLY A 235 -15.07 -3.00 -35.14
CA GLY A 235 -13.77 -3.40 -35.68
C GLY A 235 -13.84 -4.07 -37.06
N ASP A 236 -14.87 -3.80 -37.84
CA ASP A 236 -15.03 -4.39 -39.17
C ASP A 236 -14.33 -3.60 -40.29
N ASN A 237 -13.68 -2.47 -39.93
CA ASN A 237 -12.99 -1.47 -40.79
C ASN A 237 -13.94 -0.61 -41.64
N ILE A 238 -15.20 -0.49 -41.23
CA ILE A 238 -16.15 0.47 -41.75
C ILE A 238 -16.50 1.42 -40.62
N ILE A 239 -16.16 2.70 -40.78
CA ILE A 239 -16.46 3.68 -39.72
C ILE A 239 -17.97 3.78 -39.51
N ASP A 240 -18.44 3.86 -38.26
CA ASP A 240 -19.85 3.92 -37.84
C ASP A 240 -20.68 4.95 -38.59
N ALA A 241 -20.05 6.07 -39.04
CA ALA A 241 -20.72 7.06 -39.82
C ALA A 241 -21.13 6.59 -41.24
N ASN A 242 -20.55 5.51 -41.73
CA ASN A 242 -20.83 4.89 -43.02
C ASN A 242 -21.66 3.63 -42.94
N GLU A 243 -21.97 3.21 -41.71
CA GLU A 243 -22.79 2.05 -41.43
C GLU A 243 -24.27 2.40 -41.24
N SER A 244 -25.11 1.37 -41.32
CA SER A 244 -26.49 1.47 -40.88
C SER A 244 -26.58 1.34 -39.35
N ILE A 245 -27.57 2.00 -38.72
CA ILE A 245 -27.79 1.91 -37.25
C ILE A 245 -27.96 0.44 -36.75
N ASP A 246 -28.35 -0.45 -37.64
CA ASP A 246 -28.55 -1.87 -37.33
C ASP A 246 -27.26 -2.68 -37.36
N ASP A 247 -26.17 -2.17 -37.95
CA ASP A 247 -24.89 -2.84 -38.08
C ASP A 247 -23.88 -2.37 -37.00
N ILE A 248 -24.06 -1.17 -36.43
CA ILE A 248 -23.24 -0.68 -35.33
C ILE A 248 -23.45 -1.56 -34.10
N ASP A 249 -22.46 -2.39 -33.75
CA ASP A 249 -22.53 -3.24 -32.55
C ASP A 249 -22.17 -2.43 -31.30
N LEU A 250 -23.16 -1.83 -30.66
CA LEU A 250 -23.02 -1.10 -29.38
C LEU A 250 -22.64 -2.01 -28.19
N LYS A 251 -21.99 -3.15 -28.43
CA LYS A 251 -21.46 -4.03 -27.36
C LYS A 251 -20.15 -3.52 -26.74
N ALA A 252 -19.71 -2.32 -27.02
CA ALA A 252 -18.66 -1.69 -26.27
C ALA A 252 -19.06 -1.59 -24.80
N THR A 253 -18.81 -2.64 -24.01
CA THR A 253 -18.79 -2.55 -22.57
C THR A 253 -17.51 -1.80 -22.20
N PRO A 254 -17.58 -0.67 -21.51
CA PRO A 254 -16.40 -0.02 -20.97
C PRO A 254 -15.73 -1.03 -20.04
N PHE A 255 -14.51 -1.44 -20.32
CA PHE A 255 -13.74 -2.50 -19.68
C PHE A 255 -13.96 -3.92 -20.23
N SER A 256 -13.48 -4.21 -21.42
CA SER A 256 -13.06 -5.55 -21.72
C SER A 256 -11.63 -5.73 -21.17
N LEU A 257 -11.50 -6.46 -20.06
CA LEU A 257 -10.21 -6.99 -19.64
C LEU A 257 -9.70 -7.87 -20.77
N LYS A 258 -8.70 -7.43 -21.53
CA LYS A 258 -7.94 -8.35 -22.40
C LYS A 258 -7.26 -9.37 -21.50
N ASN A 259 -7.83 -10.57 -21.40
CA ASN A 259 -7.14 -11.74 -20.87
C ASN A 259 -6.07 -12.15 -21.88
N ASN A 260 -4.83 -11.80 -21.62
CA ASN A 260 -3.65 -12.44 -22.20
C ASN A 260 -3.06 -13.41 -21.19
#